data_d1420d38f90aaabb3877b1d008cf469e
#
_entry.id   d1420d38f90aaabb3877b1d008cf469e
#
_cell.length_a   1.000
_cell.length_b   1.000
_cell.length_c   1.000
_cell.angle_alpha   90.00
_cell.angle_beta   90.00
_cell.angle_gamma   90.00
#
_symmetry.space_group_name_H-M   'P 1'
#
loop_
_entity.id
_entity.type
_entity.pdbx_description
1 polymer ?
#
loop_
_entity_poly.entity_id
_entity_poly.type
_entity_poly.pdbx_seq_one_letter_code
_entity_poly.pdbx_strand_id
1 'polypeptide(L)'
;MDKQIIKNIIIEKQIAIPNYKLVHRDFLFGDKSNYILVGIRRAGKSYLLYQDIQTRLNKGEQSAQDILYINFEDERLSSLKAEELGTILDSYMELYPGKQPFVYLDEIQNIEGWEKFARRLADSQYRVMITGSNAKMLGKEMYSTLGGRYIPKEIFPFSFAEYLTYHQVEPGENWEYNQQIKSIISNYFDSYFYEGGIAESFEQPDKREYLNALYQKILIGDIVEKNSIRNSRIFRFLAKKLADSVMQPSSLTRLQHMVKSTGDTISLPALKDYLEYMQDAYLFFPISNLVSPMTEQATLQKRYVADNGILNLFLFQGETKLLENMVAIELNRRFRNTTEETLLYYFNKNVEIDFCVPSAQLAIQVSYNLNDEATYEREVGGLIKFLKAFPGYHGYIITRDYQTQIMADGYTIEVVPIWKWLLQDNN
;
A
#
# COMPACT_ATOMS: atom_id res chain seq x y z
N MET A 1 12.43 -14.36 -29.24
CA MET A 1 13.10 -14.63 -27.94
C MET A 1 13.73 -16.01 -27.92
N ASP A 2 14.99 -16.16 -27.40
CA ASP A 2 15.67 -17.45 -27.29
C ASP A 2 15.06 -18.28 -26.15
N LYS A 3 14.53 -19.47 -26.48
CA LYS A 3 13.97 -20.41 -25.50
C LYS A 3 14.98 -20.91 -24.49
N GLN A 4 16.28 -20.98 -24.83
CA GLN A 4 17.30 -21.42 -23.90
C GLN A 4 17.48 -20.43 -22.74
N ILE A 5 17.38 -19.12 -23.00
CA ILE A 5 17.42 -18.09 -21.96
C ILE A 5 16.24 -18.28 -20.99
N ILE A 6 15.03 -18.48 -21.53
CA ILE A 6 13.83 -18.70 -20.71
C ILE A 6 13.96 -19.96 -19.85
N LYS A 7 14.45 -21.08 -20.42
CA LYS A 7 14.69 -22.31 -19.67
C LYS A 7 15.67 -22.13 -18.53
N ASN A 8 16.75 -21.39 -18.77
CA ASN A 8 17.74 -21.09 -17.73
C ASN A 8 17.11 -20.29 -16.58
N ILE A 9 16.32 -19.24 -16.89
CA ILE A 9 15.61 -18.44 -15.88
C ILE A 9 14.67 -19.33 -15.06
N ILE A 10 13.90 -20.22 -15.70
CA ILE A 10 12.97 -21.13 -15.01
C ILE A 10 13.74 -22.00 -14.01
N ILE A 11 14.81 -22.68 -14.46
CA ILE A 11 15.59 -23.57 -13.60
C ILE A 11 16.29 -22.81 -12.47
N GLU A 12 16.91 -21.66 -12.76
CA GLU A 12 17.53 -20.80 -11.75
C GLU A 12 16.55 -20.45 -10.63
N LYS A 13 15.31 -20.08 -10.96
CA LYS A 13 14.29 -19.72 -9.97
C LYS A 13 13.73 -20.92 -9.22
N GLN A 14 13.59 -22.08 -9.87
CA GLN A 14 13.20 -23.32 -9.20
C GLN A 14 14.22 -23.77 -8.14
N ILE A 15 15.51 -23.46 -8.35
CA ILE A 15 16.57 -23.75 -7.38
C ILE A 15 16.64 -22.68 -6.28
N ALA A 16 16.51 -21.41 -6.64
CA ALA A 16 16.76 -20.31 -5.73
C ALA A 16 15.59 -20.06 -4.73
N ILE A 17 14.33 -20.06 -5.22
CA ILE A 17 13.17 -19.67 -4.40
C ILE A 17 12.99 -20.53 -3.15
N PRO A 18 13.16 -21.88 -3.19
CA PRO A 18 13.04 -22.72 -1.99
C PRO A 18 14.02 -22.35 -0.88
N ASN A 19 15.13 -21.69 -1.20
CA ASN A 19 16.20 -21.33 -0.27
C ASN A 19 16.14 -19.88 0.23
N TYR A 20 15.18 -19.08 -0.25
CA TYR A 20 15.05 -17.70 0.22
C TYR A 20 14.57 -17.65 1.68
N LYS A 21 15.20 -16.81 2.48
CA LYS A 21 14.71 -16.50 3.82
C LYS A 21 13.56 -15.49 3.70
N LEU A 22 12.40 -15.87 4.23
CA LEU A 22 11.20 -15.07 4.16
C LEU A 22 10.72 -14.72 5.57
N VAL A 23 10.18 -13.52 5.72
CA VAL A 23 9.32 -13.18 6.85
C VAL A 23 7.90 -13.55 6.46
N HIS A 24 7.29 -14.42 7.24
CA HIS A 24 5.93 -14.86 6.96
C HIS A 24 4.95 -13.69 7.14
N ARG A 25 4.12 -13.49 6.13
CA ARG A 25 3.00 -12.54 6.17
C ARG A 25 1.69 -13.30 6.27
N ASP A 26 0.77 -12.81 7.09
CA ASP A 26 -0.57 -13.39 7.18
C ASP A 26 -1.39 -13.02 5.93
N PHE A 27 -1.13 -13.77 4.87
CA PHE A 27 -1.80 -13.61 3.58
C PHE A 27 -2.13 -14.99 2.99
N LEU A 28 -3.42 -15.24 2.82
CA LEU A 28 -3.90 -16.52 2.31
C LEU A 28 -4.35 -16.41 0.86
N PHE A 29 -3.78 -17.27 0.03
CA PHE A 29 -4.23 -17.48 -1.32
C PHE A 29 -5.25 -18.63 -1.34
N GLY A 30 -6.44 -18.38 -1.90
CA GLY A 30 -7.41 -19.47 -2.12
C GLY A 30 -6.91 -20.45 -3.20
N ASP A 31 -7.15 -21.72 -3.05
CA ASP A 31 -6.55 -22.78 -3.89
C ASP A 31 -6.95 -22.76 -5.37
N LYS A 32 -8.08 -22.17 -5.71
CA LYS A 32 -8.63 -22.17 -7.08
C LYS A 32 -8.68 -20.81 -7.75
N SER A 33 -8.24 -19.76 -7.08
CA SER A 33 -8.36 -18.38 -7.60
C SER A 33 -7.05 -17.86 -8.14
N ASN A 34 -7.07 -17.14 -9.25
CA ASN A 34 -5.91 -16.38 -9.73
C ASN A 34 -5.87 -15.01 -9.07
N TYR A 35 -4.67 -14.45 -8.88
CA TYR A 35 -4.50 -13.18 -8.18
C TYR A 35 -3.65 -12.19 -8.98
N ILE A 36 -3.96 -10.91 -8.81
CA ILE A 36 -3.09 -9.80 -9.19
C ILE A 36 -2.72 -9.05 -7.92
N LEU A 37 -1.45 -9.09 -7.55
CA LEU A 37 -0.90 -8.36 -6.43
C LEU A 37 -0.35 -7.02 -6.91
N VAL A 38 -0.90 -5.94 -6.41
CA VAL A 38 -0.47 -4.57 -6.73
C VAL A 38 -0.03 -3.84 -5.47
N GLY A 39 0.59 -2.68 -5.63
CA GLY A 39 1.03 -1.87 -4.49
C GLY A 39 2.37 -1.20 -4.77
N ILE A 40 2.77 -0.32 -3.86
CA ILE A 40 4.00 0.46 -4.01
C ILE A 40 5.22 -0.45 -4.25
N ARG A 41 6.21 0.06 -4.97
CA ARG A 41 7.51 -0.62 -5.14
C ARG A 41 8.11 -0.97 -3.77
N ARG A 42 8.66 -2.20 -3.65
CA ARG A 42 9.25 -2.74 -2.40
C ARG A 42 8.25 -3.01 -1.26
N ALA A 43 6.96 -3.11 -1.54
CA ALA A 43 5.95 -3.56 -0.56
C ALA A 43 5.99 -5.06 -0.25
N GLY A 44 6.83 -5.84 -0.94
CA GLY A 44 6.99 -7.30 -0.71
C GLY A 44 6.11 -8.18 -1.60
N LYS A 45 5.58 -7.67 -2.72
CA LYS A 45 4.74 -8.45 -3.66
C LYS A 45 5.42 -9.74 -4.15
N SER A 46 6.66 -9.65 -4.64
CA SER A 46 7.45 -10.80 -5.09
C SER A 46 7.69 -11.80 -3.97
N TYR A 47 7.91 -11.31 -2.74
CA TYR A 47 8.13 -12.16 -1.57
C TYR A 47 6.87 -12.94 -1.16
N LEU A 48 5.68 -12.40 -1.39
CA LEU A 48 4.42 -13.15 -1.22
C LEU A 48 4.27 -14.28 -2.27
N LEU A 49 4.75 -14.08 -3.50
CA LEU A 49 4.81 -15.17 -4.48
C LEU A 49 5.78 -16.26 -4.01
N TYR A 50 6.96 -15.89 -3.48
CA TYR A 50 7.92 -16.85 -2.93
C TYR A 50 7.35 -17.60 -1.72
N GLN A 51 6.60 -16.91 -0.86
CA GLN A 51 5.92 -17.53 0.28
C GLN A 51 4.88 -18.56 -0.15
N ASP A 52 4.06 -18.27 -1.16
CA ASP A 52 3.10 -19.25 -1.71
C ASP A 52 3.82 -20.47 -2.29
N ILE A 53 4.88 -20.23 -3.07
CA ILE A 53 5.72 -21.32 -3.64
C ILE A 53 6.29 -22.21 -2.53
N GLN A 54 6.97 -21.62 -1.54
CA GLN A 54 7.55 -22.37 -0.43
C GLN A 54 6.51 -23.13 0.38
N THR A 55 5.35 -22.51 0.62
CA THR A 55 4.24 -23.15 1.35
C THR A 55 3.75 -24.40 0.62
N ARG A 56 3.57 -24.36 -0.71
CA ARG A 56 3.14 -25.49 -1.53
C ARG A 56 4.19 -26.60 -1.60
N LEU A 57 5.47 -26.23 -1.73
CA LEU A 57 6.57 -27.19 -1.72
C LEU A 57 6.67 -27.90 -0.36
N ASN A 58 6.57 -27.15 0.74
CA ASN A 58 6.67 -27.71 2.10
C ASN A 58 5.50 -28.63 2.46
N LYS A 59 4.29 -28.35 1.93
CA LYS A 59 3.13 -29.23 2.09
C LYS A 59 3.20 -30.50 1.22
N GLY A 60 4.17 -30.60 0.31
CA GLY A 60 4.29 -31.70 -0.65
C GLY A 60 3.18 -31.71 -1.72
N GLU A 61 2.44 -30.61 -1.85
CA GLU A 61 1.40 -30.43 -2.88
C GLU A 61 2.02 -30.32 -4.29
N GLN A 62 3.28 -29.88 -4.36
CA GLN A 62 3.99 -29.62 -5.59
C GLN A 62 5.49 -29.93 -5.45
N SER A 63 6.14 -30.13 -6.59
CA SER A 63 7.59 -30.19 -6.74
C SER A 63 8.11 -28.87 -7.35
N ALA A 64 9.40 -28.62 -7.23
CA ALA A 64 10.01 -27.44 -7.87
C ALA A 64 9.76 -27.40 -9.39
N GLN A 65 9.66 -28.56 -10.03
CA GLN A 65 9.37 -28.68 -11.47
C GLN A 65 7.96 -28.19 -11.84
N ASP A 66 7.02 -28.14 -10.89
CA ASP A 66 5.65 -27.68 -11.14
C ASP A 66 5.52 -26.14 -11.04
N ILE A 67 6.63 -25.44 -10.79
CA ILE A 67 6.69 -23.99 -10.64
C ILE A 67 7.25 -23.34 -11.92
N LEU A 68 6.48 -22.44 -12.51
CA LEU A 68 6.91 -21.54 -13.59
C LEU A 68 6.91 -20.10 -13.05
N TYR A 69 8.07 -19.62 -12.65
CA TYR A 69 8.24 -18.24 -12.17
C TYR A 69 9.08 -17.43 -13.16
N ILE A 70 8.56 -16.27 -13.59
CA ILE A 70 9.24 -15.32 -14.46
C ILE A 70 9.14 -13.92 -13.85
N ASN A 71 10.26 -13.23 -13.71
CA ASN A 71 10.33 -11.82 -13.37
C ASN A 71 10.64 -10.99 -14.62
N PHE A 72 9.75 -10.11 -15.02
CA PHE A 72 9.88 -9.26 -16.21
C PHE A 72 10.76 -8.01 -15.97
N GLU A 73 11.40 -7.87 -14.81
CA GLU A 73 12.52 -6.95 -14.60
C GLU A 73 13.88 -7.57 -14.94
N ASP A 74 13.94 -8.89 -15.28
CA ASP A 74 15.17 -9.55 -15.72
C ASP A 74 15.60 -8.98 -17.07
N GLU A 75 16.83 -8.43 -17.13
CA GLU A 75 17.36 -7.77 -18.32
C GLU A 75 17.46 -8.70 -19.54
N ARG A 76 17.60 -10.01 -19.30
CA ARG A 76 17.63 -11.03 -20.37
C ARG A 76 16.31 -11.12 -21.13
N LEU A 77 15.20 -10.62 -20.52
CA LEU A 77 13.86 -10.59 -21.10
C LEU A 77 13.50 -9.24 -21.73
N SER A 78 14.40 -8.26 -21.73
CA SER A 78 14.14 -6.88 -22.17
C SER A 78 13.67 -6.74 -23.62
N SER A 79 13.97 -7.71 -24.49
CA SER A 79 13.52 -7.76 -25.88
C SER A 79 12.21 -8.51 -26.08
N LEU A 80 11.64 -9.15 -25.03
CA LEU A 80 10.43 -9.96 -25.11
C LEU A 80 9.21 -9.07 -25.36
N LYS A 81 8.39 -9.44 -26.34
CA LYS A 81 7.16 -8.73 -26.68
C LYS A 81 5.94 -9.58 -26.32
N ALA A 82 4.76 -8.93 -26.26
CA ALA A 82 3.50 -9.61 -25.91
C ALA A 82 3.19 -10.82 -26.80
N GLU A 83 3.48 -10.70 -28.11
CA GLU A 83 3.25 -11.77 -29.09
C GLU A 83 4.11 -13.00 -28.83
N GLU A 84 5.25 -12.79 -28.16
CA GLU A 84 6.21 -13.86 -27.83
C GLU A 84 6.00 -14.47 -26.44
N LEU A 85 5.08 -13.97 -25.61
CA LEU A 85 4.83 -14.49 -24.26
C LEU A 85 4.46 -15.98 -24.25
N GLY A 86 3.92 -16.51 -25.36
CA GLY A 86 3.67 -17.93 -25.54
C GLY A 86 4.93 -18.81 -25.45
N THR A 87 6.09 -18.28 -25.85
CA THR A 87 7.37 -19.03 -25.78
C THR A 87 7.78 -19.39 -24.35
N ILE A 88 7.25 -18.70 -23.34
CA ILE A 88 7.45 -19.01 -21.92
C ILE A 88 6.87 -20.40 -21.61
N LEU A 89 5.60 -20.63 -21.97
CA LEU A 89 4.96 -21.93 -21.79
C LEU A 89 5.62 -23.02 -22.66
N ASP A 90 5.94 -22.71 -23.92
CA ASP A 90 6.61 -23.66 -24.81
C ASP A 90 7.94 -24.10 -24.20
N SER A 91 8.74 -23.16 -23.65
CA SER A 91 10.01 -23.46 -23.01
C SER A 91 9.86 -24.34 -21.77
N TYR A 92 8.81 -24.09 -20.96
CA TYR A 92 8.49 -24.93 -19.81
C TYR A 92 8.06 -26.33 -20.24
N MET A 93 7.19 -26.48 -21.23
CA MET A 93 6.72 -27.77 -21.73
C MET A 93 7.84 -28.60 -22.36
N GLU A 94 8.84 -27.94 -22.96
CA GLU A 94 10.05 -28.64 -23.44
C GLU A 94 10.94 -29.16 -22.29
N LEU A 95 10.98 -28.48 -21.13
CA LEU A 95 11.68 -28.96 -19.93
C LEU A 95 10.90 -30.08 -19.22
N TYR A 96 9.57 -29.97 -19.17
CA TYR A 96 8.71 -30.87 -18.40
C TYR A 96 7.50 -31.31 -19.22
N PRO A 97 7.69 -32.23 -20.19
CA PRO A 97 6.60 -32.69 -21.04
C PRO A 97 5.44 -33.30 -20.24
N GLY A 98 4.23 -32.88 -20.53
CA GLY A 98 3.00 -33.37 -19.90
C GLY A 98 2.66 -32.78 -18.52
N LYS A 99 3.48 -31.87 -18.00
CA LYS A 99 3.17 -31.16 -16.75
C LYS A 99 2.43 -29.84 -17.02
N GLN A 100 1.53 -29.46 -16.11
CA GLN A 100 0.87 -28.14 -16.08
C GLN A 100 1.42 -27.34 -14.89
N PRO A 101 2.13 -26.21 -15.12
CA PRO A 101 2.73 -25.44 -14.03
C PRO A 101 1.73 -24.58 -13.29
N PHE A 102 2.07 -24.23 -12.03
CA PHE A 102 1.64 -23.00 -11.38
C PHE A 102 2.48 -21.86 -11.93
N VAL A 103 1.81 -20.80 -12.39
CA VAL A 103 2.44 -19.72 -13.13
C VAL A 103 2.52 -18.47 -12.26
N TYR A 104 3.72 -17.95 -12.08
CA TYR A 104 4.01 -16.73 -11.33
C TYR A 104 4.68 -15.72 -12.26
N LEU A 105 3.97 -14.62 -12.55
CA LEU A 105 4.40 -13.57 -13.47
C LEU A 105 4.67 -12.29 -12.66
N ASP A 106 5.93 -12.05 -12.34
CA ASP A 106 6.34 -10.95 -11.49
C ASP A 106 6.69 -9.71 -12.31
N GLU A 107 6.15 -8.53 -11.92
CA GLU A 107 6.30 -7.23 -12.59
C GLU A 107 5.91 -7.26 -14.10
N ILE A 108 4.82 -7.96 -14.44
CA ILE A 108 4.41 -8.22 -15.84
C ILE A 108 4.03 -6.95 -16.60
N GLN A 109 3.71 -5.85 -15.93
CA GLN A 109 3.38 -4.57 -16.58
C GLN A 109 4.57 -3.98 -17.37
N ASN A 110 5.75 -4.57 -17.28
CA ASN A 110 6.89 -4.21 -18.11
C ASN A 110 6.73 -4.69 -19.56
N ILE A 111 5.75 -5.56 -19.84
CA ILE A 111 5.39 -6.01 -21.20
C ILE A 111 4.04 -5.39 -21.57
N GLU A 112 4.02 -4.46 -22.50
CA GLU A 112 2.79 -3.84 -22.99
C GLU A 112 1.91 -4.90 -23.71
N GLY A 113 0.61 -4.99 -23.37
CA GLY A 113 -0.32 -5.95 -23.96
C GLY A 113 -0.32 -7.35 -23.35
N TRP A 114 0.29 -7.52 -22.18
CA TRP A 114 0.37 -8.77 -21.42
C TRP A 114 -0.99 -9.38 -21.05
N GLU A 115 -2.04 -8.59 -21.00
CA GLU A 115 -3.36 -8.96 -20.48
C GLU A 115 -3.99 -10.10 -21.28
N LYS A 116 -3.78 -10.11 -22.61
CA LYS A 116 -4.27 -11.17 -23.49
C LYS A 116 -3.64 -12.53 -23.16
N PHE A 117 -2.35 -12.51 -22.81
CA PHE A 117 -1.64 -13.71 -22.36
C PHE A 117 -2.18 -14.21 -21.03
N ALA A 118 -2.29 -13.33 -20.04
CA ALA A 118 -2.85 -13.66 -18.73
C ALA A 118 -4.28 -14.22 -18.83
N ARG A 119 -5.13 -13.60 -19.66
CA ARG A 119 -6.48 -14.09 -19.92
C ARG A 119 -6.46 -15.51 -20.50
N ARG A 120 -5.62 -15.76 -21.53
CA ARG A 120 -5.47 -17.08 -22.15
C ARG A 120 -5.04 -18.13 -21.13
N LEU A 121 -4.10 -17.81 -20.22
CA LEU A 121 -3.68 -18.72 -19.16
C LEU A 121 -4.85 -19.11 -18.26
N ALA A 122 -5.63 -18.13 -17.81
CA ALA A 122 -6.80 -18.39 -16.96
C ALA A 122 -7.88 -19.19 -17.68
N ASP A 123 -8.16 -18.88 -18.97
CA ASP A 123 -9.10 -19.62 -19.80
C ASP A 123 -8.66 -21.09 -20.02
N SER A 124 -7.35 -21.33 -20.04
CA SER A 124 -6.74 -22.68 -20.13
C SER A 124 -6.59 -23.34 -18.75
N GLN A 125 -7.25 -22.82 -17.72
CA GLN A 125 -7.26 -23.37 -16.35
C GLN A 125 -5.88 -23.45 -15.67
N TYR A 126 -4.92 -22.62 -16.08
CA TYR A 126 -3.69 -22.45 -15.31
C TYR A 126 -4.00 -21.70 -14.02
N ARG A 127 -3.28 -22.07 -12.98
CA ARG A 127 -3.19 -21.30 -11.74
C ARG A 127 -2.17 -20.19 -11.94
N VAL A 128 -2.60 -18.94 -11.84
CA VAL A 128 -1.75 -17.79 -12.19
C VAL A 128 -1.75 -16.77 -11.08
N MET A 129 -0.55 -16.34 -10.69
CA MET A 129 -0.34 -15.20 -9.80
C MET A 129 0.50 -14.15 -10.52
N ILE A 130 0.04 -12.92 -10.44
CA ILE A 130 0.63 -11.79 -11.16
C ILE A 130 1.00 -10.71 -10.15
N THR A 131 2.14 -10.05 -10.34
CA THR A 131 2.44 -8.82 -9.59
C THR A 131 2.67 -7.63 -10.51
N GLY A 132 2.48 -6.44 -9.94
CA GLY A 132 2.87 -5.19 -10.56
C GLY A 132 2.83 -3.99 -9.61
N SER A 133 3.63 -2.99 -9.94
CA SER A 133 3.78 -1.77 -9.15
C SER A 133 2.96 -0.59 -9.68
N ASN A 134 1.87 -0.85 -10.44
CA ASN A 134 1.05 0.19 -11.05
C ASN A 134 -0.44 -0.12 -10.89
N ALA A 135 -1.21 0.85 -10.34
CA ALA A 135 -2.66 0.73 -10.14
C ALA A 135 -3.46 0.63 -11.45
N LYS A 136 -2.88 1.05 -12.59
CA LYS A 136 -3.50 0.84 -13.91
C LYS A 136 -3.80 -0.62 -14.20
N MET A 137 -3.07 -1.56 -13.55
CA MET A 137 -3.39 -2.99 -13.60
C MET A 137 -4.75 -3.35 -12.97
N LEU A 138 -5.37 -2.41 -12.24
CA LEU A 138 -6.73 -2.53 -11.68
C LEU A 138 -7.74 -1.60 -12.37
N GLY A 139 -7.36 -0.94 -13.47
CA GLY A 139 -8.25 -0.04 -14.20
C GLY A 139 -9.42 -0.77 -14.90
N LYS A 140 -10.49 -0.03 -15.23
CA LYS A 140 -11.70 -0.59 -15.87
C LYS A 140 -11.40 -1.36 -17.16
N GLU A 141 -10.43 -0.91 -17.94
CA GLU A 141 -10.00 -1.59 -19.18
C GLU A 141 -9.39 -2.97 -18.87
N MET A 142 -8.64 -3.06 -17.77
CA MET A 142 -8.03 -4.30 -17.32
C MET A 142 -9.08 -5.29 -16.83
N TYR A 143 -10.06 -4.83 -16.03
CA TYR A 143 -11.18 -5.67 -15.62
C TYR A 143 -11.96 -6.21 -16.83
N SER A 144 -12.19 -5.38 -17.86
CA SER A 144 -12.83 -5.79 -19.09
C SER A 144 -12.03 -6.86 -19.83
N THR A 145 -10.72 -6.66 -19.97
CA THR A 145 -9.84 -7.57 -20.72
C THR A 145 -9.65 -8.90 -19.98
N LEU A 146 -9.43 -8.87 -18.67
CA LEU A 146 -9.23 -10.07 -17.83
C LEU A 146 -10.55 -10.78 -17.49
N GLY A 147 -11.70 -10.09 -17.63
CA GLY A 147 -13.03 -10.68 -17.52
C GLY A 147 -13.32 -11.33 -16.17
N GLY A 148 -12.87 -10.75 -15.06
CA GLY A 148 -13.15 -11.25 -13.70
C GLY A 148 -12.43 -12.56 -13.33
N ARG A 149 -11.40 -12.96 -14.08
CA ARG A 149 -10.64 -14.21 -13.86
C ARG A 149 -9.59 -14.11 -12.77
N TYR A 150 -9.30 -12.89 -12.31
CA TYR A 150 -8.28 -12.59 -11.34
C TYR A 150 -8.86 -11.78 -10.19
N ILE A 151 -8.45 -12.11 -8.97
CA ILE A 151 -8.80 -11.36 -7.75
C ILE A 151 -7.68 -10.36 -7.49
N PRO A 152 -7.96 -9.05 -7.54
CA PRO A 152 -6.97 -8.05 -7.20
C PRO A 152 -6.75 -7.96 -5.69
N LYS A 153 -5.50 -7.78 -5.29
CA LYS A 153 -5.11 -7.52 -3.90
C LYS A 153 -4.04 -6.44 -3.85
N GLU A 154 -4.27 -5.40 -3.06
CA GLU A 154 -3.25 -4.41 -2.76
C GLU A 154 -2.35 -4.90 -1.63
N ILE A 155 -1.04 -4.79 -1.85
CA ILE A 155 0.00 -5.18 -0.90
C ILE A 155 0.66 -3.91 -0.37
N PHE A 156 0.56 -3.73 0.93
CA PHE A 156 1.14 -2.61 1.64
C PHE A 156 2.56 -2.95 2.12
N PRO A 157 3.41 -1.94 2.41
CA PRO A 157 4.60 -2.12 3.23
C PRO A 157 4.26 -2.86 4.53
N PHE A 158 5.23 -3.39 5.24
CA PHE A 158 4.95 -4.14 6.48
C PHE A 158 4.09 -3.32 7.45
N SER A 159 3.10 -3.99 8.08
CA SER A 159 2.39 -3.47 9.23
C SER A 159 3.31 -3.45 10.45
N PHE A 160 2.90 -2.79 11.52
CA PHE A 160 3.68 -2.82 12.76
C PHE A 160 3.79 -4.25 13.34
N ALA A 161 2.74 -5.06 13.22
CA ALA A 161 2.79 -6.47 13.60
C ALA A 161 3.82 -7.26 12.76
N GLU A 162 3.82 -7.08 11.43
CA GLU A 162 4.82 -7.71 10.55
C GLU A 162 6.25 -7.20 10.82
N TYR A 163 6.41 -5.92 11.19
CA TYR A 163 7.68 -5.35 11.63
C TYR A 163 8.21 -6.01 12.91
N LEU A 164 7.33 -6.24 13.89
CA LEU A 164 7.68 -6.98 15.09
C LEU A 164 8.07 -8.43 14.79
N THR A 165 7.31 -9.12 13.92
CA THR A 165 7.64 -10.48 13.45
C THR A 165 9.01 -10.54 12.79
N TYR A 166 9.34 -9.55 11.94
CA TYR A 166 10.68 -9.43 11.34
C TYR A 166 11.78 -9.37 12.40
N HIS A 167 11.56 -8.66 13.50
CA HIS A 167 12.49 -8.54 14.63
C HIS A 167 12.36 -9.68 15.66
N GLN A 168 11.59 -10.73 15.36
CA GLN A 168 11.36 -11.89 16.22
C GLN A 168 10.74 -11.50 17.59
N VAL A 169 9.93 -10.45 17.58
CA VAL A 169 9.15 -10.00 18.73
C VAL A 169 7.70 -10.46 18.53
N GLU A 170 7.27 -11.41 19.32
CA GLU A 170 5.89 -11.90 19.31
C GLU A 170 5.19 -11.39 20.59
N PRO A 171 4.24 -10.45 20.48
CA PRO A 171 3.36 -10.11 21.57
C PRO A 171 2.54 -11.37 21.93
N GLY A 172 2.84 -12.01 23.04
CA GLY A 172 2.03 -13.15 23.52
C GLY A 172 0.65 -12.67 24.02
N GLU A 173 -0.20 -13.62 24.43
CA GLU A 173 -1.47 -13.27 25.07
C GLU A 173 -1.24 -12.36 26.29
N ASN A 174 -2.09 -11.37 26.47
CA ASN A 174 -2.04 -10.42 27.58
C ASN A 174 -0.72 -9.62 27.69
N TRP A 175 0.01 -9.44 26.59
CA TRP A 175 1.24 -8.65 26.53
C TRP A 175 1.09 -7.23 27.12
N GLU A 176 -0.09 -6.67 27.06
CA GLU A 176 -0.44 -5.35 27.58
C GLU A 176 -0.23 -5.22 29.09
N TYR A 177 -0.22 -6.31 29.83
CA TYR A 177 0.03 -6.34 31.28
C TYR A 177 1.50 -6.65 31.61
N ASN A 178 2.34 -6.96 30.62
CA ASN A 178 3.76 -7.22 30.81
C ASN A 178 4.61 -5.98 30.51
N GLN A 179 5.15 -5.36 31.55
CA GLN A 179 5.92 -4.11 31.43
C GLN A 179 7.18 -4.26 30.56
N GLN A 180 7.85 -5.41 30.59
CA GLN A 180 9.06 -5.65 29.78
C GLN A 180 8.68 -5.74 28.28
N ILE A 181 7.65 -6.50 27.94
CA ILE A 181 7.17 -6.64 26.56
C ILE A 181 6.68 -5.29 26.03
N LYS A 182 5.94 -4.52 26.84
CA LYS A 182 5.51 -3.16 26.47
C LYS A 182 6.69 -2.25 26.16
N SER A 183 7.74 -2.29 26.97
CA SER A 183 8.94 -1.47 26.71
C SER A 183 9.63 -1.87 25.41
N ILE A 184 9.74 -3.18 25.13
CA ILE A 184 10.31 -3.68 23.87
C ILE A 184 9.47 -3.22 22.67
N ILE A 185 8.16 -3.40 22.73
CA ILE A 185 7.24 -2.99 21.66
C ILE A 185 7.32 -1.48 21.43
N SER A 186 7.35 -0.67 22.50
CA SER A 186 7.46 0.79 22.40
C SER A 186 8.76 1.21 21.71
N ASN A 187 9.89 0.58 22.03
CA ASN A 187 11.18 0.88 21.39
C ASN A 187 11.18 0.54 19.90
N TYR A 188 10.61 -0.60 19.51
CA TYR A 188 10.45 -0.96 18.11
C TYR A 188 9.45 -0.05 17.40
N PHE A 189 8.40 0.39 18.11
CA PHE A 189 7.45 1.34 17.55
C PHE A 189 8.09 2.70 17.25
N ASP A 190 8.99 3.20 18.11
CA ASP A 190 9.72 4.44 17.83
C ASP A 190 10.49 4.36 16.51
N SER A 191 11.17 3.25 16.25
CA SER A 191 11.85 3.04 14.97
C SER A 191 10.86 2.97 13.81
N TYR A 192 9.83 2.13 13.92
CA TYR A 192 8.82 1.95 12.88
C TYR A 192 8.08 3.26 12.54
N PHE A 193 7.82 4.09 13.55
CA PHE A 193 7.12 5.37 13.40
C PHE A 193 7.82 6.32 12.42
N TYR A 194 9.15 6.39 12.47
CA TYR A 194 9.95 7.25 11.61
C TYR A 194 10.46 6.55 10.34
N GLU A 195 10.65 5.26 10.36
CA GLU A 195 11.29 4.49 9.28
C GLU A 195 10.27 3.82 8.34
N GLY A 196 9.02 3.66 8.78
CA GLY A 196 7.96 3.03 8.00
C GLY A 196 8.08 1.51 7.90
N GLY A 197 7.39 0.93 6.92
CA GLY A 197 7.24 -0.52 6.75
C GLY A 197 7.95 -1.12 5.54
N ILE A 198 8.85 -0.40 4.86
CA ILE A 198 9.60 -0.91 3.71
C ILE A 198 10.72 -1.83 4.19
N ALA A 199 10.47 -3.14 4.18
CA ALA A 199 11.32 -4.16 4.82
C ALA A 199 12.79 -4.13 4.37
N GLU A 200 13.08 -3.87 3.10
CA GLU A 200 14.46 -3.79 2.62
C GLU A 200 15.27 -2.64 3.22
N SER A 201 14.61 -1.62 3.79
CA SER A 201 15.29 -0.53 4.49
C SER A 201 15.82 -0.95 5.87
N PHE A 202 15.27 -2.01 6.47
CA PHE A 202 15.58 -2.39 7.86
C PHE A 202 17.03 -2.85 8.03
N GLU A 203 17.60 -3.48 7.00
CA GLU A 203 18.98 -3.97 7.00
C GLU A 203 20.00 -2.94 6.49
N GLN A 204 19.54 -1.76 6.06
CA GLN A 204 20.44 -0.75 5.51
C GLN A 204 21.16 0.04 6.61
N PRO A 205 22.47 0.28 6.46
CA PRO A 205 23.22 1.09 7.42
C PRO A 205 22.69 2.53 7.53
N ASP A 206 22.30 3.14 6.41
CA ASP A 206 21.58 4.41 6.31
C ASP A 206 20.23 4.20 5.65
N LYS A 207 19.22 4.00 6.50
CA LYS A 207 17.84 3.78 6.07
C LYS A 207 17.27 4.98 5.32
N ARG A 208 17.63 6.20 5.75
CA ARG A 208 17.16 7.44 5.12
C ARG A 208 17.71 7.60 3.72
N GLU A 209 19.00 7.28 3.51
CA GLU A 209 19.62 7.29 2.18
C GLU A 209 18.94 6.27 1.26
N TYR A 210 18.73 5.05 1.75
CA TYR A 210 18.02 4.00 1.00
C TYR A 210 16.60 4.43 0.60
N LEU A 211 15.80 4.92 1.55
CA LEU A 211 14.43 5.37 1.30
C LEU A 211 14.39 6.55 0.32
N ASN A 212 15.37 7.47 0.38
CA ASN A 212 15.49 8.54 -0.60
C ASN A 212 15.81 8.01 -1.99
N ALA A 213 16.72 7.05 -2.11
CA ALA A 213 17.03 6.39 -3.39
C ALA A 213 15.80 5.67 -3.96
N LEU A 214 15.05 4.96 -3.13
CA LEU A 214 13.80 4.32 -3.52
C LEU A 214 12.75 5.34 -3.97
N TYR A 215 12.56 6.42 -3.21
CA TYR A 215 11.65 7.51 -3.60
C TYR A 215 12.04 8.10 -4.96
N GLN A 216 13.32 8.35 -5.19
CA GLN A 216 13.80 8.85 -6.50
C GLN A 216 13.53 7.84 -7.62
N LYS A 217 13.71 6.54 -7.37
CA LYS A 217 13.41 5.48 -8.34
C LYS A 217 11.91 5.46 -8.68
N ILE A 218 11.03 5.55 -7.69
CA ILE A 218 9.58 5.63 -7.91
C ILE A 218 9.23 6.89 -8.71
N LEU A 219 9.74 8.05 -8.25
CA LEU A 219 9.38 9.33 -8.85
C LEU A 219 9.85 9.46 -10.30
N ILE A 220 11.12 9.11 -10.56
CA ILE A 220 11.74 9.28 -11.87
C ILE A 220 11.42 8.09 -12.78
N GLY A 221 11.79 6.87 -12.36
CA GLY A 221 11.69 5.68 -13.19
C GLY A 221 10.25 5.22 -13.39
N ASP A 222 9.48 5.10 -12.30
CA ASP A 222 8.14 4.52 -12.39
C ASP A 222 7.08 5.55 -12.81
N ILE A 223 7.30 6.87 -12.60
CA ILE A 223 6.31 7.89 -12.92
C ILE A 223 6.77 8.77 -14.09
N VAL A 224 7.87 9.52 -13.92
CA VAL A 224 8.27 10.54 -14.90
C VAL A 224 8.63 9.92 -16.26
N GLU A 225 9.45 8.88 -16.27
CA GLU A 225 9.88 8.20 -17.50
C GLU A 225 8.72 7.46 -18.17
N LYS A 226 7.97 6.64 -17.41
CA LYS A 226 6.84 5.84 -17.94
C LYS A 226 5.70 6.69 -18.52
N ASN A 227 5.44 7.88 -17.95
CA ASN A 227 4.39 8.77 -18.44
C ASN A 227 4.93 9.91 -19.31
N SER A 228 6.22 9.87 -19.72
CA SER A 228 6.86 10.88 -20.57
C SER A 228 6.65 12.32 -20.08
N ILE A 229 6.75 12.55 -18.78
CA ILE A 229 6.51 13.84 -18.15
C ILE A 229 7.61 14.83 -18.55
N ARG A 230 7.26 15.85 -19.34
CA ARG A 230 8.23 16.85 -19.85
C ARG A 230 8.77 17.77 -18.76
N ASN A 231 7.93 18.17 -17.80
CA ASN A 231 8.34 19.07 -16.72
C ASN A 231 8.48 18.35 -15.38
N SER A 232 9.57 17.61 -15.23
CA SER A 232 9.89 16.87 -14.00
C SER A 232 10.09 17.80 -12.79
N ARG A 233 10.45 19.09 -12.99
CA ARG A 233 10.61 20.07 -11.90
C ARG A 233 9.27 20.35 -11.22
N ILE A 234 8.23 20.66 -11.99
CA ILE A 234 6.88 20.88 -11.43
C ILE A 234 6.39 19.61 -10.74
N PHE A 235 6.62 18.45 -11.36
CA PHE A 235 6.20 17.18 -10.79
C PHE A 235 6.83 16.92 -9.41
N ARG A 236 8.16 17.09 -9.28
CA ARG A 236 8.88 16.97 -8.00
C ARG A 236 8.39 17.99 -6.96
N PHE A 237 8.15 19.23 -7.38
CA PHE A 237 7.61 20.26 -6.50
C PHE A 237 6.22 19.86 -5.95
N LEU A 238 5.33 19.38 -6.81
CA LEU A 238 3.99 18.90 -6.40
C LEU A 238 4.09 17.73 -5.43
N ALA A 239 4.91 16.71 -5.71
CA ALA A 239 5.09 15.58 -4.82
C ALA A 239 5.57 16.02 -3.42
N LYS A 240 6.54 16.94 -3.36
CA LYS A 240 7.01 17.53 -2.10
C LYS A 240 5.91 18.32 -1.39
N LYS A 241 5.12 19.11 -2.12
CA LYS A 241 4.02 19.90 -1.54
C LYS A 241 2.88 19.03 -1.02
N LEU A 242 2.58 17.94 -1.70
CA LEU A 242 1.59 16.97 -1.21
C LEU A 242 2.05 16.32 0.10
N ALA A 243 3.31 15.89 0.19
CA ALA A 243 3.88 15.35 1.42
C ALA A 243 3.89 16.38 2.57
N ASP A 244 4.22 17.63 2.28
CA ASP A 244 4.18 18.72 3.27
C ASP A 244 2.76 19.08 3.73
N SER A 245 1.76 18.89 2.86
CA SER A 245 0.34 19.18 3.13
C SER A 245 -0.49 17.96 3.52
N VAL A 246 0.13 16.87 3.92
CA VAL A 246 -0.57 15.74 4.58
C VAL A 246 -1.44 16.29 5.72
N MET A 247 -2.62 15.72 5.96
CA MET A 247 -3.67 16.17 6.87
C MET A 247 -4.59 17.26 6.32
N GLN A 248 -4.16 18.06 5.33
CA GLN A 248 -4.96 19.19 4.84
C GLN A 248 -5.63 18.89 3.51
N PRO A 249 -6.95 19.18 3.38
CA PRO A 249 -7.60 19.08 2.08
C PRO A 249 -6.96 20.04 1.09
N SER A 250 -6.67 19.57 -0.10
CA SER A 250 -6.06 20.35 -1.18
C SER A 250 -6.92 20.28 -2.44
N SER A 251 -7.42 21.45 -2.89
CA SER A 251 -8.10 21.54 -4.18
C SER A 251 -7.12 21.66 -5.34
N LEU A 252 -7.56 21.25 -6.53
CA LEU A 252 -6.78 21.39 -7.76
C LEU A 252 -6.36 22.86 -8.00
N THR A 253 -7.28 23.81 -7.77
CA THR A 253 -7.00 25.24 -7.90
C THR A 253 -5.93 25.71 -6.94
N ARG A 254 -5.98 25.27 -5.66
CA ARG A 254 -4.95 25.61 -4.66
C ARG A 254 -3.58 25.08 -5.08
N LEU A 255 -3.49 23.82 -5.54
CA LEU A 255 -2.24 23.22 -6.00
C LEU A 255 -1.70 23.95 -7.25
N GLN A 256 -2.57 24.34 -8.19
CA GLN A 256 -2.16 25.13 -9.36
C GLN A 256 -1.60 26.51 -8.96
N HIS A 257 -2.22 27.19 -7.99
CA HIS A 257 -1.72 28.46 -7.47
C HIS A 257 -0.35 28.31 -6.79
N MET A 258 -0.12 27.19 -6.06
CA MET A 258 1.18 26.88 -5.47
C MET A 258 2.27 26.71 -6.54
N VAL A 259 1.97 26.02 -7.66
CA VAL A 259 2.91 25.93 -8.79
C VAL A 259 3.15 27.30 -9.38
N LYS A 260 2.11 28.12 -9.58
CA LYS A 260 2.23 29.46 -10.15
C LYS A 260 3.13 30.38 -9.28
N SER A 261 3.11 30.22 -7.95
CA SER A 261 3.94 31.00 -7.04
C SER A 261 5.46 30.72 -7.19
N THR A 262 5.84 29.62 -7.82
CA THR A 262 7.27 29.32 -8.15
C THR A 262 7.73 29.92 -9.47
N GLY A 263 6.86 30.65 -10.19
CA GLY A 263 7.13 31.17 -11.53
C GLY A 263 6.84 30.16 -12.67
N ASP A 264 6.44 28.95 -12.32
CA ASP A 264 6.05 27.92 -13.29
C ASP A 264 4.52 27.97 -13.57
N THR A 265 4.08 27.33 -14.65
CA THR A 265 2.65 27.21 -14.99
C THR A 265 2.29 25.77 -15.31
N ILE A 266 1.10 25.34 -14.89
CA ILE A 266 0.55 24.03 -15.21
C ILE A 266 -0.94 24.17 -15.51
N SER A 267 -1.45 23.49 -16.53
CA SER A 267 -2.89 23.42 -16.77
C SER A 267 -3.58 22.51 -15.77
N LEU A 268 -4.87 22.75 -15.50
CA LEU A 268 -5.64 21.87 -14.61
C LEU A 268 -5.71 20.41 -15.08
N PRO A 269 -5.88 20.12 -16.38
CA PRO A 269 -5.77 18.73 -16.86
C PRO A 269 -4.43 18.10 -16.55
N ALA A 270 -3.31 18.74 -16.90
CA ALA A 270 -1.98 18.21 -16.62
C ALA A 270 -1.70 18.03 -15.11
N LEU A 271 -2.23 18.93 -14.26
CA LEU A 271 -2.15 18.78 -12.81
C LEU A 271 -2.92 17.54 -12.33
N LYS A 272 -4.11 17.32 -12.88
CA LYS A 272 -4.92 16.12 -12.58
C LYS A 272 -4.18 14.85 -12.98
N ASP A 273 -3.62 14.82 -14.21
CA ASP A 273 -2.82 13.70 -14.68
C ASP A 273 -1.62 13.42 -13.74
N TYR A 274 -0.93 14.46 -13.27
CA TYR A 274 0.20 14.30 -12.35
C TYR A 274 -0.22 13.71 -11.00
N LEU A 275 -1.38 14.10 -10.46
CA LEU A 275 -1.92 13.51 -9.23
C LEU A 275 -2.31 12.04 -9.44
N GLU A 276 -2.92 11.73 -10.58
CA GLU A 276 -3.29 10.38 -10.97
C GLU A 276 -2.06 9.48 -11.13
N TYR A 277 -0.98 9.94 -11.78
CA TYR A 277 0.25 9.18 -11.90
C TYR A 277 0.93 8.87 -10.56
N MET A 278 0.87 9.81 -9.59
CA MET A 278 1.36 9.56 -8.23
C MET A 278 0.51 8.52 -7.49
N GLN A 279 -0.79 8.54 -7.72
CA GLN A 279 -1.73 7.57 -7.16
C GLN A 279 -1.56 6.19 -7.83
N ASP A 280 -1.38 6.15 -9.15
CA ASP A 280 -1.13 4.94 -9.92
C ASP A 280 0.16 4.22 -9.49
N ALA A 281 1.18 4.97 -9.07
CA ALA A 281 2.41 4.42 -8.49
C ALA A 281 2.28 4.04 -7.01
N TYR A 282 1.08 4.16 -6.43
CA TYR A 282 0.83 3.93 -5.00
C TYR A 282 1.66 4.82 -4.07
N LEU A 283 2.18 5.94 -4.54
CA LEU A 283 2.97 6.86 -3.72
C LEU A 283 2.08 7.67 -2.76
N PHE A 284 0.89 8.07 -3.25
CA PHE A 284 -0.13 8.76 -2.48
C PHE A 284 -1.49 8.09 -2.66
N PHE A 285 -2.32 8.16 -1.64
CA PHE A 285 -3.73 7.80 -1.75
C PHE A 285 -4.62 8.93 -1.22
N PRO A 286 -5.72 9.23 -1.94
CA PRO A 286 -6.66 10.28 -1.54
C PRO A 286 -7.74 9.73 -0.62
N ILE A 287 -8.25 10.59 0.28
CA ILE A 287 -9.54 10.41 0.93
C ILE A 287 -10.41 11.64 0.73
N SER A 288 -11.72 11.44 0.59
CA SER A 288 -12.69 12.48 0.30
C SER A 288 -13.51 12.85 1.52
N ASN A 289 -14.16 14.00 1.50
CA ASN A 289 -15.09 14.35 2.56
C ASN A 289 -16.39 13.56 2.40
N LEU A 290 -16.81 12.89 3.47
CA LEU A 290 -18.00 12.02 3.50
C LEU A 290 -19.28 12.72 3.04
N VAL A 291 -19.41 14.01 3.35
CA VAL A 291 -20.65 14.78 3.10
C VAL A 291 -20.57 15.71 1.90
N SER A 292 -19.45 15.76 1.20
CA SER A 292 -19.33 16.60 0.00
C SER A 292 -20.03 15.94 -1.20
N PRO A 293 -20.59 16.77 -2.14
CA PRO A 293 -21.07 16.27 -3.41
C PRO A 293 -19.99 15.52 -4.21
N MET A 294 -20.35 14.55 -5.04
CA MET A 294 -19.41 13.72 -5.82
C MET A 294 -18.40 14.55 -6.62
N THR A 295 -18.83 15.70 -7.18
CA THR A 295 -17.94 16.60 -7.93
C THR A 295 -16.85 17.21 -7.05
N GLU A 296 -17.16 17.52 -5.80
CA GLU A 296 -16.21 18.06 -4.85
C GLU A 296 -15.31 16.94 -4.26
N GLN A 297 -15.86 15.75 -4.02
CA GLN A 297 -15.09 14.57 -3.60
C GLN A 297 -13.95 14.25 -4.57
N ALA A 298 -14.11 14.49 -5.86
CA ALA A 298 -13.08 14.27 -6.86
C ALA A 298 -12.01 15.39 -6.91
N THR A 299 -12.30 16.58 -6.38
CA THR A 299 -11.45 17.76 -6.57
C THR A 299 -10.83 18.30 -5.28
N LEU A 300 -11.46 18.05 -4.14
CA LEU A 300 -10.99 18.48 -2.81
C LEU A 300 -10.76 17.25 -1.93
N GLN A 301 -9.51 16.88 -1.74
CA GLN A 301 -9.13 15.65 -1.05
C GLN A 301 -7.98 15.88 -0.07
N LYS A 302 -8.02 15.18 1.07
CA LYS A 302 -6.80 14.92 1.86
C LYS A 302 -6.00 13.82 1.13
N ARG A 303 -4.68 13.93 1.12
CA ARG A 303 -3.79 12.92 0.49
C ARG A 303 -2.73 12.48 1.48
N TYR A 304 -2.58 11.17 1.59
CA TYR A 304 -1.64 10.53 2.50
C TYR A 304 -0.58 9.79 1.72
N VAL A 305 0.61 9.67 2.30
CA VAL A 305 1.74 8.95 1.70
C VAL A 305 1.67 7.48 2.10
N ALA A 306 1.98 6.58 1.18
CA ALA A 306 1.81 5.14 1.40
C ALA A 306 2.75 4.53 2.45
N ASP A 307 3.77 5.27 2.90
CA ASP A 307 4.72 4.82 3.92
C ASP A 307 5.27 6.00 4.74
N ASN A 308 5.37 5.82 6.07
CA ASN A 308 5.87 6.87 6.95
C ASN A 308 7.36 7.19 6.75
N GLY A 309 8.17 6.20 6.40
CA GLY A 309 9.59 6.43 6.13
C GLY A 309 9.80 7.32 4.90
N ILE A 310 8.97 7.12 3.85
CA ILE A 310 8.96 8.01 2.69
C ILE A 310 8.46 9.41 3.07
N LEU A 311 7.37 9.52 3.85
CA LEU A 311 6.87 10.82 4.30
C LEU A 311 7.93 11.57 5.11
N ASN A 312 8.63 10.90 6.00
CA ASN A 312 9.65 11.47 6.88
C ASN A 312 10.85 12.08 6.12
N LEU A 313 11.06 11.72 4.85
CA LEU A 313 12.07 12.35 4.00
C LEU A 313 11.81 13.86 3.79
N PHE A 314 10.55 14.29 3.87
CA PHE A 314 10.10 15.64 3.57
C PHE A 314 9.84 16.50 4.81
N LEU A 315 9.78 15.88 5.99
CA LEU A 315 9.37 16.57 7.19
C LEU A 315 10.58 17.01 8.04
N PHE A 316 10.41 18.17 8.64
CA PHE A 316 11.25 18.64 9.73
C PHE A 316 10.32 18.88 10.93
N GLN A 317 10.47 18.11 12.02
CA GLN A 317 9.55 18.11 13.16
C GLN A 317 8.09 17.88 12.74
N GLY A 318 7.80 16.69 12.24
CA GLY A 318 6.49 16.36 11.64
C GLY A 318 5.74 15.25 12.36
N GLU A 319 5.94 15.05 13.66
CA GLU A 319 5.38 13.93 14.42
C GLU A 319 3.86 13.82 14.31
N THR A 320 3.15 14.95 14.36
CA THR A 320 1.68 14.96 14.18
C THR A 320 1.28 14.47 12.79
N LYS A 321 2.02 14.90 11.75
CA LYS A 321 1.76 14.44 10.37
C LYS A 321 2.07 12.95 10.19
N LEU A 322 3.16 12.47 10.79
CA LEU A 322 3.51 11.05 10.79
C LEU A 322 2.47 10.21 11.51
N LEU A 323 1.94 10.71 12.64
CA LEU A 323 0.91 10.01 13.40
C LEU A 323 -0.37 9.85 12.58
N GLU A 324 -0.89 10.93 12.02
CA GLU A 324 -2.11 10.88 11.21
C GLU A 324 -1.91 10.07 9.92
N ASN A 325 -0.75 10.21 9.28
CA ASN A 325 -0.43 9.40 8.09
C ASN A 325 -0.37 7.90 8.41
N MET A 326 0.18 7.51 9.56
CA MET A 326 0.23 6.11 9.99
C MET A 326 -1.17 5.54 10.26
N VAL A 327 -2.06 6.32 10.89
CA VAL A 327 -3.47 5.95 11.06
C VAL A 327 -4.15 5.81 9.71
N ALA A 328 -3.92 6.74 8.78
CA ALA A 328 -4.47 6.68 7.43
C ALA A 328 -4.02 5.42 6.67
N ILE A 329 -2.72 5.07 6.74
CA ILE A 329 -2.18 3.85 6.12
C ILE A 329 -2.88 2.61 6.69
N GLU A 330 -2.98 2.53 8.00
CA GLU A 330 -3.58 1.36 8.65
C GLU A 330 -5.08 1.24 8.36
N LEU A 331 -5.84 2.33 8.38
CA LEU A 331 -7.25 2.33 7.99
C LEU A 331 -7.42 1.95 6.51
N ASN A 332 -6.54 2.45 5.63
CA ASN A 332 -6.54 2.07 4.23
C ASN A 332 -6.25 0.57 4.06
N ARG A 333 -5.32 0.01 4.83
CA ARG A 333 -5.02 -1.44 4.86
C ARG A 333 -6.21 -2.28 5.31
N ARG A 334 -6.88 -1.86 6.39
CA ARG A 334 -7.99 -2.60 7.00
C ARG A 334 -9.26 -2.57 6.17
N PHE A 335 -9.59 -1.42 5.59
CA PHE A 335 -10.90 -1.15 5.01
C PHE A 335 -10.90 -0.91 3.50
N ARG A 336 -9.74 -0.90 2.83
CA ARG A 336 -9.73 -0.75 1.38
C ARG A 336 -10.16 -2.04 0.71
N ASN A 337 -11.20 -1.94 -0.14
CA ASN A 337 -11.54 -2.98 -1.07
C ASN A 337 -11.04 -2.60 -2.47
N THR A 338 -10.25 -3.46 -3.09
CA THR A 338 -9.70 -3.23 -4.44
C THR A 338 -10.75 -3.26 -5.54
N THR A 339 -11.95 -3.77 -5.23
CA THR A 339 -13.07 -3.91 -6.18
C THR A 339 -14.16 -2.87 -6.02
N GLU A 340 -14.16 -2.12 -4.92
CA GLU A 340 -15.17 -1.12 -4.59
C GLU A 340 -14.55 0.27 -4.38
N GLU A 341 -15.38 1.29 -4.38
CA GLU A 341 -14.97 2.65 -4.06
C GLU A 341 -14.45 2.75 -2.62
N THR A 342 -13.63 3.76 -2.37
CA THR A 342 -12.99 4.01 -1.07
C THR A 342 -14.00 3.96 0.07
N LEU A 343 -13.76 3.13 1.07
CA LEU A 343 -14.58 3.02 2.28
C LEU A 343 -14.09 3.95 3.40
N LEU A 344 -13.03 4.72 3.16
CA LEU A 344 -12.39 5.63 4.10
C LEU A 344 -12.60 7.08 3.68
N TYR A 345 -13.11 7.89 4.61
CA TYR A 345 -13.42 9.31 4.41
C TYR A 345 -12.89 10.14 5.56
N TYR A 346 -12.75 11.45 5.37
CA TYR A 346 -12.79 12.43 6.46
C TYR A 346 -14.18 13.09 6.50
N PHE A 347 -14.50 13.76 7.59
CA PHE A 347 -15.73 14.53 7.69
C PHE A 347 -15.39 15.97 8.02
N ASN A 348 -15.91 16.91 7.24
CA ASN A 348 -15.78 18.33 7.49
C ASN A 348 -17.05 19.06 7.02
N LYS A 349 -17.85 19.52 7.99
CA LYS A 349 -19.03 20.37 7.78
C LYS A 349 -19.18 21.37 8.93
N ASN A 350 -19.68 20.94 10.07
CA ASN A 350 -19.83 21.75 11.29
C ASN A 350 -18.72 21.45 12.30
N VAL A 351 -18.13 20.28 12.19
CA VAL A 351 -16.97 19.79 12.94
C VAL A 351 -16.06 19.06 11.97
N GLU A 352 -14.80 18.91 12.34
CA GLU A 352 -13.84 18.09 11.59
C GLU A 352 -13.64 16.78 12.31
N ILE A 353 -13.70 15.65 11.58
CA ILE A 353 -13.28 14.32 12.00
C ILE A 353 -12.25 13.83 11.00
N ASP A 354 -11.10 13.40 11.50
CA ASP A 354 -9.97 13.04 10.65
C ASP A 354 -10.28 11.84 9.78
N PHE A 355 -10.92 10.81 10.35
CA PHE A 355 -11.30 9.62 9.60
C PHE A 355 -12.70 9.11 9.98
N CYS A 356 -13.45 8.73 8.95
CA CYS A 356 -14.74 8.06 9.06
C CYS A 356 -14.74 6.82 8.20
N VAL A 357 -15.19 5.69 8.77
CA VAL A 357 -15.39 4.41 8.06
C VAL A 357 -16.87 4.03 8.21
N PRO A 358 -17.74 4.40 7.27
CA PRO A 358 -19.18 4.17 7.39
C PRO A 358 -19.55 2.68 7.50
N SER A 359 -18.85 1.80 6.77
CA SER A 359 -19.09 0.36 6.79
C SER A 359 -18.84 -0.30 8.15
N ALA A 360 -17.92 0.27 8.95
CA ALA A 360 -17.60 -0.18 10.29
C ALA A 360 -18.17 0.74 11.38
N GLN A 361 -18.89 1.78 10.99
CA GLN A 361 -19.44 2.82 11.90
C GLN A 361 -18.37 3.41 12.84
N LEU A 362 -17.16 3.69 12.30
CA LEU A 362 -16.05 4.27 13.04
C LEU A 362 -15.87 5.74 12.73
N ALA A 363 -15.63 6.55 13.79
CA ALA A 363 -15.22 7.94 13.72
C ALA A 363 -13.96 8.13 14.57
N ILE A 364 -12.87 8.58 13.95
CA ILE A 364 -11.53 8.58 14.54
C ILE A 364 -10.93 9.97 14.43
N GLN A 365 -10.48 10.51 15.56
CA GLN A 365 -9.61 11.69 15.66
C GLN A 365 -8.18 11.22 15.93
N VAL A 366 -7.21 12.01 15.49
CA VAL A 366 -5.79 11.74 15.70
C VAL A 366 -5.14 12.94 16.37
N SER A 367 -4.67 12.76 17.59
CA SER A 367 -4.02 13.82 18.34
C SER A 367 -2.75 13.32 18.99
N TYR A 368 -1.62 14.04 18.83
CA TYR A 368 -0.35 13.61 19.42
C TYR A 368 -0.43 13.50 20.95
N ASN A 369 -1.13 14.44 21.58
CA ASN A 369 -1.51 14.39 23.00
C ASN A 369 -2.79 15.19 23.22
N LEU A 370 -3.40 15.06 24.40
CA LEU A 370 -4.62 15.76 24.82
C LEU A 370 -4.36 16.66 26.06
N ASN A 371 -3.12 17.10 26.26
CA ASN A 371 -2.72 17.84 27.45
C ASN A 371 -3.17 19.31 27.44
N ASP A 372 -3.38 19.87 26.26
CA ASP A 372 -3.86 21.24 26.08
C ASP A 372 -5.40 21.25 26.04
N GLU A 373 -6.02 22.13 26.83
CA GLU A 373 -7.46 22.22 26.99
C GLU A 373 -8.17 22.56 25.66
N ALA A 374 -7.59 23.44 24.86
CA ALA A 374 -8.16 23.80 23.55
C ALA A 374 -8.11 22.61 22.58
N THR A 375 -7.04 21.82 22.59
CA THR A 375 -6.92 20.57 21.83
C THR A 375 -7.94 19.55 22.32
N TYR A 376 -8.04 19.36 23.65
CA TYR A 376 -9.02 18.44 24.22
C TYR A 376 -10.47 18.81 23.84
N GLU A 377 -10.86 20.07 23.99
CA GLU A 377 -12.21 20.54 23.62
C GLU A 377 -12.47 20.36 22.13
N ARG A 378 -11.50 20.63 21.28
CA ARG A 378 -11.63 20.47 19.83
C ARG A 378 -11.84 19.00 19.44
N GLU A 379 -10.99 18.10 19.91
CA GLU A 379 -11.02 16.69 19.51
C GLU A 379 -12.22 15.96 20.14
N VAL A 380 -12.37 16.07 21.47
CA VAL A 380 -13.47 15.40 22.18
C VAL A 380 -14.81 16.05 21.85
N GLY A 381 -14.89 17.37 21.91
CA GLY A 381 -16.14 18.11 21.61
C GLY A 381 -16.57 17.95 20.15
N GLY A 382 -15.62 17.90 19.20
CA GLY A 382 -15.86 17.61 17.81
C GLY A 382 -16.44 16.21 17.60
N LEU A 383 -15.82 15.21 18.22
CA LEU A 383 -16.25 13.82 18.11
C LEU A 383 -17.63 13.60 18.74
N ILE A 384 -17.92 14.19 19.91
CA ILE A 384 -19.24 14.12 20.53
C ILE A 384 -20.34 14.74 19.65
N LYS A 385 -20.08 15.90 19.05
CA LYS A 385 -21.02 16.52 18.11
C LYS A 385 -21.30 15.63 16.91
N PHE A 386 -20.27 14.95 16.40
CA PHE A 386 -20.41 13.99 15.31
C PHE A 386 -21.25 12.79 15.74
N LEU A 387 -20.94 12.15 16.88
CA LEU A 387 -21.69 11.00 17.41
C LEU A 387 -23.16 11.31 17.66
N LYS A 388 -23.49 12.52 18.11
CA LYS A 388 -24.88 12.99 18.24
C LYS A 388 -25.59 13.08 16.87
N ALA A 389 -24.89 13.51 15.84
CA ALA A 389 -25.43 13.65 14.50
C ALA A 389 -25.55 12.31 13.74
N PHE A 390 -24.69 11.35 14.10
CA PHE A 390 -24.61 10.03 13.48
C PHE A 390 -24.69 8.93 14.55
N PRO A 391 -25.89 8.63 15.09
CA PRO A 391 -26.05 7.58 16.10
C PRO A 391 -25.62 6.21 15.56
N GLY A 392 -24.93 5.46 16.40
CA GLY A 392 -24.40 4.12 16.04
C GLY A 392 -22.92 4.09 15.67
N TYR A 393 -22.28 5.26 15.47
CA TYR A 393 -20.85 5.32 15.33
C TYR A 393 -20.11 5.16 16.66
N HIS A 394 -18.95 4.52 16.61
CA HIS A 394 -18.00 4.40 17.72
C HIS A 394 -16.91 5.45 17.58
N GLY A 395 -16.63 6.18 18.66
CA GLY A 395 -15.64 7.27 18.68
C GLY A 395 -14.30 6.82 19.25
N TYR A 396 -13.23 7.07 18.49
CA TYR A 396 -11.84 6.83 18.92
C TYR A 396 -11.02 8.11 18.82
N ILE A 397 -10.09 8.28 19.76
CA ILE A 397 -8.99 9.23 19.63
C ILE A 397 -7.69 8.44 19.68
N ILE A 398 -6.96 8.43 18.56
CA ILE A 398 -5.65 7.78 18.48
C ILE A 398 -4.58 8.79 18.90
N THR A 399 -3.81 8.42 19.92
CA THR A 399 -2.75 9.28 20.47
C THR A 399 -1.38 8.64 20.28
N ARG A 400 -0.30 9.39 20.58
CA ARG A 400 1.06 8.82 20.56
C ARG A 400 1.22 7.76 21.67
N ASP A 401 0.87 8.11 22.93
CA ASP A 401 1.15 7.25 24.10
C ASP A 401 0.05 7.26 25.18
N TYR A 402 -0.92 8.17 25.07
CA TYR A 402 -1.94 8.34 26.11
C TYR A 402 -3.10 7.38 25.94
N GLN A 403 -3.53 6.75 27.03
CA GLN A 403 -4.67 5.83 27.06
C GLN A 403 -5.65 6.22 28.16
N THR A 404 -6.91 6.37 27.80
CA THR A 404 -8.03 6.58 28.73
C THR A 404 -9.36 6.25 28.07
N GLN A 405 -10.43 6.34 28.84
CA GLN A 405 -11.80 6.32 28.32
C GLN A 405 -12.48 7.59 28.79
N ILE A 406 -13.11 8.32 27.85
CA ILE A 406 -13.82 9.56 28.12
C ILE A 406 -15.31 9.29 28.01
N MET A 407 -16.05 9.62 29.08
CA MET A 407 -17.51 9.56 29.08
C MET A 407 -18.06 10.99 29.10
N ALA A 408 -18.73 11.40 28.04
CA ALA A 408 -19.31 12.72 27.93
C ALA A 408 -20.62 12.68 27.14
N ASP A 409 -21.64 13.39 27.63
CA ASP A 409 -22.97 13.51 27.02
C ASP A 409 -23.65 12.17 26.68
N GLY A 410 -23.36 11.11 27.46
CA GLY A 410 -23.88 9.76 27.23
C GLY A 410 -23.16 8.95 26.17
N TYR A 411 -22.07 9.48 25.60
CA TYR A 411 -21.21 8.78 24.67
C TYR A 411 -19.91 8.37 25.34
N THR A 412 -19.36 7.23 24.90
CA THR A 412 -18.05 6.75 25.31
C THR A 412 -17.07 6.94 24.15
N ILE A 413 -15.92 7.59 24.43
CA ILE A 413 -14.82 7.74 23.49
C ILE A 413 -13.63 6.97 24.01
N GLU A 414 -13.09 6.10 23.20
CA GLU A 414 -11.87 5.36 23.54
C GLU A 414 -10.64 6.15 23.09
N VAL A 415 -9.74 6.43 24.02
CA VAL A 415 -8.42 7.05 23.74
C VAL A 415 -7.37 5.97 23.79
N VAL A 416 -6.72 5.69 22.66
CA VAL A 416 -5.83 4.54 22.51
C VAL A 416 -4.48 4.97 21.94
N PRO A 417 -3.35 4.52 22.53
CA PRO A 417 -2.04 4.73 21.93
C PRO A 417 -1.93 4.02 20.58
N ILE A 418 -1.34 4.69 19.59
CA ILE A 418 -1.26 4.15 18.23
C ILE A 418 -0.56 2.79 18.16
N TRP A 419 0.55 2.59 18.89
CA TRP A 419 1.28 1.32 18.89
C TRP A 419 0.42 0.14 19.41
N LYS A 420 -0.50 0.40 20.34
CA LYS A 420 -1.47 -0.56 20.82
C LYS A 420 -2.58 -0.79 19.77
N TRP A 421 -3.12 0.29 19.21
CA TRP A 421 -4.17 0.23 18.20
C TRP A 421 -3.73 -0.52 16.94
N LEU A 422 -2.47 -0.37 16.52
CA LEU A 422 -1.90 -1.09 15.37
C LEU A 422 -1.79 -2.62 15.59
N LEU A 423 -1.76 -3.07 16.85
CA LEU A 423 -1.68 -4.49 17.22
C LEU A 423 -3.04 -5.10 17.61
N GLN A 424 -4.10 -4.31 17.61
CA GLN A 424 -5.45 -4.83 17.83
C GLN A 424 -5.94 -5.56 16.59
N ASP A 425 -6.40 -6.79 16.78
CA ASP A 425 -7.06 -7.56 15.74
C ASP A 425 -8.36 -6.86 15.29
N ASN A 426 -8.62 -6.90 13.99
CA ASN A 426 -9.89 -6.45 13.45
C ASN A 426 -10.96 -7.54 13.72
N ASN A 427 -11.63 -7.48 14.86
CA ASN A 427 -12.87 -8.21 15.09
C ASN A 427 -14.08 -7.37 14.66
#